data_84e668e1d2aa389aaa4680620667d777
#
_entry.id   84e668e1d2aa389aaa4680620667d777
#
_cell.length_a   1.000
_cell.length_b   1.000
_cell.length_c   1.000
_cell.angle_alpha   90.00
_cell.angle_beta   90.00
_cell.angle_gamma   90.00
#
_symmetry.space_group_name_H-M   'P 1'
#
loop_
_entity.id
_entity.type
_entity.pdbx_description
1 polymer ?
#
loop_
_entity_poly.entity_id
_entity_poly.type
_entity_poly.pdbx_seq_one_letter_code
_entity_poly.pdbx_strand_id
1 'polypeptide(L)'
;MKRFILLTILCCLVLSISAQIARDEIFEDIHRSAANHYAYPDPHFTMTAPPKGYKPFYLSHYARHGSRYRVNPDDYTKPLAILREAEKDGVLTDLGKKALWLVDSLARGAENRYGDLTPLGARQHRGIARRMYNNFPEVFQGAAEVDARSTTVIRCILSMTAECLQL
;
A
#
# COMPACT_ATOMS: atom_id res chain seq x y z
N MET A 1 44.72 9.49 -14.29
CA MET A 1 43.66 10.28 -14.95
C MET A 1 42.78 9.44 -15.89
N LYS A 2 43.30 8.80 -16.95
CA LYS A 2 42.49 8.04 -17.93
C LYS A 2 41.62 6.93 -17.29
N ARG A 3 42.10 6.19 -16.28
CA ARG A 3 41.34 5.13 -15.59
C ARG A 3 40.21 5.69 -14.75
N PHE A 4 40.37 6.86 -14.13
CA PHE A 4 39.30 7.54 -13.38
C PHE A 4 38.17 8.03 -14.29
N ILE A 5 38.53 8.60 -15.44
CA ILE A 5 37.56 9.06 -16.45
C ILE A 5 36.74 7.87 -16.98
N LEU A 6 37.38 6.73 -17.24
CA LEU A 6 36.72 5.52 -17.72
C LEU A 6 35.74 4.98 -16.68
N LEU A 7 36.11 4.98 -15.39
CA LEU A 7 35.23 4.52 -14.29
C LEU A 7 34.01 5.44 -14.11
N THR A 8 34.22 6.75 -14.24
CA THR A 8 33.14 7.75 -14.15
C THR A 8 32.14 7.59 -15.29
N ILE A 9 32.63 7.39 -16.52
CA ILE A 9 31.76 7.15 -17.69
C ILE A 9 30.97 5.84 -17.52
N LEU A 10 31.60 4.78 -17.03
CA LEU A 10 30.94 3.50 -16.80
C LEU A 10 29.85 3.60 -15.72
N CYS A 11 30.09 4.31 -14.61
CA CYS A 11 29.10 4.59 -13.59
C CYS A 11 27.90 5.40 -14.13
N CYS A 12 28.16 6.44 -14.94
CA CYS A 12 27.10 7.25 -15.54
C CYS A 12 26.23 6.43 -16.50
N LEU A 13 26.83 5.52 -17.28
CA LEU A 13 26.06 4.64 -18.19
C LEU A 13 25.16 3.66 -17.42
N VAL A 14 25.62 3.07 -16.32
CA VAL A 14 24.82 2.14 -15.50
C VAL A 14 23.64 2.86 -14.83
N LEU A 15 23.85 4.07 -14.32
CA LEU A 15 22.80 4.90 -13.72
C LEU A 15 21.71 5.28 -14.73
N SER A 16 22.11 5.57 -15.99
CA SER A 16 21.17 5.92 -17.05
C SER A 16 20.27 4.76 -17.44
N ILE A 17 20.78 3.53 -17.49
CA ILE A 17 20.02 2.32 -17.83
C ILE A 17 18.95 2.04 -16.74
N SER A 18 19.30 2.15 -15.46
CA SER A 18 18.36 1.93 -14.36
C SER A 18 17.19 2.94 -14.35
N ALA A 19 17.46 4.21 -14.67
CA ALA A 19 16.46 5.26 -14.78
C ALA A 19 15.48 5.02 -15.95
N GLN A 20 15.97 4.48 -17.06
CA GLN A 20 15.15 4.16 -18.23
C GLN A 20 14.16 3.03 -17.92
N ILE A 21 14.63 1.95 -17.28
CA ILE A 21 13.76 0.80 -16.91
C ILE A 21 12.62 1.25 -15.98
N ALA A 22 12.90 2.02 -14.94
CA ALA A 22 11.87 2.50 -14.01
C ALA A 22 10.81 3.39 -14.71
N ARG A 23 11.23 4.18 -15.70
CA ARG A 23 10.33 4.99 -16.50
C ARG A 23 9.40 4.12 -17.35
N ASP A 24 9.93 3.14 -18.04
CA ASP A 24 9.16 2.25 -18.90
C ASP A 24 8.14 1.44 -18.09
N GLU A 25 8.54 0.93 -16.92
CA GLU A 25 7.64 0.26 -15.97
C GLU A 25 6.49 1.15 -15.47
N ILE A 26 6.73 2.45 -15.25
CA ILE A 26 5.68 3.41 -14.84
C ILE A 26 4.74 3.70 -16.02
N PHE A 27 5.23 3.75 -17.25
CA PHE A 27 4.39 3.93 -18.43
C PHE A 27 3.50 2.72 -18.71
N GLU A 28 3.97 1.51 -18.44
CA GLU A 28 3.16 0.28 -18.54
C GLU A 28 2.06 0.25 -17.47
N ASP A 29 2.37 0.66 -16.24
CA ASP A 29 1.44 0.70 -15.12
C ASP A 29 1.70 1.92 -14.23
N ILE A 30 0.87 2.96 -14.41
CA ILE A 30 0.98 4.22 -13.64
C ILE A 30 0.89 4.00 -12.12
N HIS A 31 0.26 2.91 -11.67
CA HIS A 31 0.17 2.59 -10.24
C HIS A 31 1.53 2.30 -9.61
N ARG A 32 2.53 1.90 -10.39
CA ARG A 32 3.91 1.71 -9.90
C ARG A 32 4.55 3.00 -9.40
N SER A 33 4.07 4.16 -9.85
CA SER A 33 4.51 5.47 -9.34
C SER A 33 3.91 5.83 -7.98
N ALA A 34 2.89 5.13 -7.53
CA ALA A 34 2.14 5.47 -6.31
C ALA A 34 2.89 5.15 -5.00
N ALA A 35 4.02 4.44 -5.07
CA ALA A 35 4.83 4.05 -3.91
C ALA A 35 3.95 3.47 -2.77
N ASN A 36 4.03 4.06 -1.57
CA ASN A 36 3.26 3.61 -0.41
C ASN A 36 1.79 4.06 -0.41
N HIS A 37 1.33 4.75 -1.45
CA HIS A 37 -0.09 5.11 -1.64
C HIS A 37 -0.84 4.08 -2.47
N TYR A 38 -0.12 3.15 -3.11
CA TYR A 38 -0.75 2.02 -3.78
C TYR A 38 -1.40 1.10 -2.74
N ALA A 39 -2.67 0.76 -2.97
CA ALA A 39 -3.38 -0.15 -2.09
C ALA A 39 -2.75 -1.55 -2.17
N TYR A 40 -2.60 -2.22 -1.03
CA TYR A 40 -2.11 -3.59 -1.00
C TYR A 40 -2.97 -4.47 -1.91
N PRO A 41 -2.39 -5.10 -2.94
CA PRO A 41 -3.14 -5.94 -3.87
C PRO A 41 -3.62 -7.22 -3.16
N ASP A 42 -4.63 -7.87 -3.73
CA ASP A 42 -4.98 -9.24 -3.35
C ASP A 42 -4.18 -10.19 -4.25
N PRO A 43 -3.05 -10.74 -3.78
CA PRO A 43 -2.18 -11.53 -4.65
C PRO A 43 -2.81 -12.88 -4.96
N HIS A 44 -2.86 -13.20 -6.25
CA HIS A 44 -3.30 -14.48 -6.77
C HIS A 44 -2.07 -15.23 -7.33
N PHE A 45 -1.42 -16.00 -6.50
CA PHE A 45 -0.31 -16.87 -6.94
C PHE A 45 -0.44 -18.26 -6.32
N THR A 46 0.05 -19.25 -7.02
CA THR A 46 0.14 -20.61 -6.49
C THR A 46 1.40 -20.74 -5.65
N MET A 47 1.24 -21.16 -4.40
CA MET A 47 2.37 -21.43 -3.52
C MET A 47 3.22 -22.59 -4.07
N THR A 48 4.54 -22.44 -4.02
CA THR A 48 5.45 -23.54 -4.31
C THR A 48 5.33 -24.60 -3.22
N ALA A 49 5.22 -25.87 -3.62
CA ALA A 49 5.18 -26.98 -2.67
C ALA A 49 6.46 -27.02 -1.82
N PRO A 50 6.37 -27.35 -0.53
CA PRO A 50 7.56 -27.49 0.32
C PRO A 50 8.45 -28.64 -0.20
N PRO A 51 9.77 -28.55 0.04
CA PRO A 51 10.68 -29.66 -0.28
C PRO A 51 10.24 -30.96 0.40
N LYS A 52 10.54 -32.09 -0.24
CA LYS A 52 10.18 -33.41 0.29
C LYS A 52 10.74 -33.61 1.71
N GLY A 53 9.86 -33.97 2.66
CA GLY A 53 10.22 -34.21 4.05
C GLY A 53 10.18 -32.97 4.95
N TYR A 54 9.87 -31.79 4.41
CA TYR A 54 9.71 -30.57 5.19
C TYR A 54 8.23 -30.24 5.37
N LYS A 55 7.88 -29.72 6.55
CA LYS A 55 6.55 -29.20 6.90
C LYS A 55 6.69 -27.84 7.56
N PRO A 56 5.80 -26.88 7.29
CA PRO A 56 5.76 -25.63 8.04
C PRO A 56 5.39 -25.92 9.49
N PHE A 57 6.12 -25.31 10.42
CA PHE A 57 5.90 -25.45 11.87
C PHE A 57 5.82 -24.10 12.60
N TYR A 58 6.19 -23.02 11.92
CA TYR A 58 6.22 -21.68 12.46
C TYR A 58 5.98 -20.67 11.35
N LEU A 59 5.21 -19.62 11.64
CA LEU A 59 4.96 -18.51 10.72
C LEU A 59 5.30 -17.21 11.44
N SER A 60 6.19 -16.40 10.85
CA SER A 60 6.49 -15.05 11.29
C SER A 60 5.95 -14.06 10.26
N HIS A 61 5.10 -13.14 10.68
CA HIS A 61 4.52 -12.12 9.83
C HIS A 61 4.86 -10.72 10.34
N TYR A 62 5.40 -9.88 9.45
CA TYR A 62 5.63 -8.48 9.71
C TYR A 62 4.88 -7.65 8.68
N ALA A 63 3.99 -6.78 9.15
CA ALA A 63 3.15 -6.00 8.27
C ALA A 63 3.16 -4.50 8.62
N ARG A 64 2.84 -3.68 7.65
CA ARG A 64 2.41 -2.30 7.83
C ARG A 64 0.90 -2.29 8.10
N HIS A 65 0.38 -1.25 8.78
CA HIS A 65 -1.06 -1.02 8.85
C HIS A 65 -1.71 -1.04 7.45
N GLY A 66 -2.97 -1.43 7.36
CA GLY A 66 -3.76 -1.41 6.14
C GLY A 66 -4.02 0.00 5.59
N SER A 67 -4.74 0.08 4.49
CA SER A 67 -5.12 1.36 3.88
C SER A 67 -5.81 2.27 4.91
N ARG A 68 -5.40 3.54 4.95
CA ARG A 68 -5.86 4.54 5.92
C ARG A 68 -6.24 5.84 5.25
N TYR A 69 -7.01 6.66 5.92
CA TYR A 69 -7.17 8.05 5.55
C TYR A 69 -5.85 8.81 5.68
N ARG A 70 -5.67 9.89 4.90
CA ARG A 70 -4.49 10.76 5.02
C ARG A 70 -4.46 11.36 6.42
N VAL A 71 -3.26 11.54 6.97
CA VAL A 71 -3.08 12.05 8.33
C VAL A 71 -3.26 13.56 8.38
N ASN A 72 -2.77 14.25 7.34
CA ASN A 72 -2.85 15.70 7.29
C ASN A 72 -4.17 16.13 6.60
N PRO A 73 -5.03 16.90 7.26
CA PRO A 73 -6.24 17.47 6.65
C PRO A 73 -5.97 18.26 5.37
N ASP A 74 -4.83 18.94 5.30
CA ASP A 74 -4.42 19.73 4.13
C ASP A 74 -4.31 18.92 2.84
N ASP A 75 -4.04 17.61 2.95
CA ASP A 75 -4.00 16.71 1.80
C ASP A 75 -5.36 16.59 1.10
N TYR A 76 -6.46 16.95 1.78
CA TYR A 76 -7.81 16.99 1.24
C TYR A 76 -8.26 18.43 0.96
N THR A 77 -8.06 19.33 1.91
CA THR A 77 -8.65 20.69 1.86
C THR A 77 -7.97 21.59 0.84
N LYS A 78 -6.64 21.51 0.67
CA LYS A 78 -5.92 22.35 -0.29
C LYS A 78 -6.31 22.05 -1.75
N PRO A 79 -6.26 20.81 -2.25
CA PRO A 79 -6.70 20.54 -3.63
C PRO A 79 -8.18 20.84 -3.84
N LEU A 80 -9.03 20.61 -2.81
CA LEU A 80 -10.44 20.94 -2.88
C LEU A 80 -10.68 22.45 -3.02
N ALA A 81 -9.96 23.27 -2.28
CA ALA A 81 -10.05 24.73 -2.36
C ALA A 81 -9.69 25.26 -3.75
N ILE A 82 -8.58 24.77 -4.32
CA ILE A 82 -8.13 25.14 -5.68
C ILE A 82 -9.19 24.79 -6.73
N LEU A 83 -9.74 23.57 -6.65
CA LEU A 83 -10.74 23.12 -7.62
C LEU A 83 -12.06 23.90 -7.49
N ARG A 84 -12.48 24.25 -6.27
CA ARG A 84 -13.67 25.08 -6.04
C ARG A 84 -13.50 26.52 -6.54
N GLU A 85 -12.30 27.08 -6.41
CA GLU A 85 -11.99 28.39 -6.97
C GLU A 85 -12.07 28.37 -8.51
N ALA A 86 -11.44 27.37 -9.14
CA ALA A 86 -11.50 27.17 -10.59
C ALA A 86 -12.94 26.91 -11.10
N GLU A 87 -13.79 26.25 -10.30
CA GLU A 87 -15.21 26.08 -10.60
C GLU A 87 -15.94 27.42 -10.56
N LYS A 88 -15.72 28.21 -9.53
CA LYS A 88 -16.30 29.56 -9.37
C LYS A 88 -15.94 30.49 -10.54
N ASP A 89 -14.69 30.37 -11.01
CA ASP A 89 -14.18 31.17 -12.13
C ASP A 89 -14.63 30.61 -13.50
N GLY A 90 -15.34 29.48 -13.53
CA GLY A 90 -15.86 28.88 -14.76
C GLY A 90 -14.80 28.28 -15.68
N VAL A 91 -13.59 27.98 -15.15
CA VAL A 91 -12.44 27.52 -15.97
C VAL A 91 -12.23 26.00 -15.90
N LEU A 92 -13.08 25.26 -15.19
CA LEU A 92 -12.96 23.81 -15.12
C LEU A 92 -13.33 23.12 -16.43
N THR A 93 -12.45 22.28 -16.93
CA THR A 93 -12.77 21.29 -17.97
C THR A 93 -13.69 20.19 -17.40
N ASP A 94 -14.25 19.33 -18.26
CA ASP A 94 -15.08 18.21 -17.79
C ASP A 94 -14.27 17.23 -16.91
N LEU A 95 -12.98 17.05 -17.20
CA LEU A 95 -12.07 16.30 -16.32
C LEU A 95 -11.89 17.01 -14.97
N GLY A 96 -11.76 18.35 -14.98
CA GLY A 96 -11.67 19.16 -13.76
C GLY A 96 -12.92 19.06 -12.89
N LYS A 97 -14.12 19.08 -13.47
CA LYS A 97 -15.39 18.86 -12.76
C LYS A 97 -15.46 17.46 -12.12
N LYS A 98 -15.03 16.44 -12.86
CA LYS A 98 -14.94 15.07 -12.32
C LYS A 98 -13.93 14.98 -11.17
N ALA A 99 -12.77 15.62 -11.30
CA ALA A 99 -11.76 15.69 -10.25
C ALA A 99 -12.29 16.38 -8.99
N LEU A 100 -12.99 17.53 -9.16
CA LEU A 100 -13.63 18.23 -8.04
C LEU A 100 -14.60 17.33 -7.30
N TRP A 101 -15.50 16.64 -8.00
CA TRP A 101 -16.44 15.71 -7.39
C TRP A 101 -15.76 14.59 -6.60
N LEU A 102 -14.69 13.99 -7.15
CA LEU A 102 -13.92 12.95 -6.49
C LEU A 102 -13.21 13.48 -5.24
N VAL A 103 -12.52 14.62 -5.34
CA VAL A 103 -11.78 15.22 -4.22
C VAL A 103 -12.73 15.65 -3.11
N ASP A 104 -13.87 16.24 -3.45
CA ASP A 104 -14.90 16.64 -2.48
C ASP A 104 -15.49 15.40 -1.76
N SER A 105 -15.76 14.32 -2.49
CA SER A 105 -16.25 13.08 -1.91
C SER A 105 -15.22 12.45 -0.96
N LEU A 106 -13.94 12.48 -1.32
CA LEU A 106 -12.84 11.99 -0.46
C LEU A 106 -12.68 12.85 0.79
N ALA A 107 -12.76 14.19 0.66
CA ALA A 107 -12.65 15.11 1.78
C ALA A 107 -13.77 14.91 2.80
N ARG A 108 -15.02 14.81 2.34
CA ARG A 108 -16.18 14.51 3.21
C ARG A 108 -16.06 13.14 3.89
N GLY A 109 -15.62 12.13 3.15
CA GLY A 109 -15.42 10.78 3.71
C GLY A 109 -14.31 10.69 4.74
N ALA A 110 -13.34 11.63 4.72
CA ALA A 110 -12.20 11.68 5.61
C ALA A 110 -12.41 12.60 6.82
N GLU A 111 -13.48 13.37 6.84
CA GLU A 111 -13.76 14.34 7.91
C GLU A 111 -13.83 13.64 9.27
N ASN A 112 -13.08 14.16 10.25
CA ASN A 112 -12.93 13.59 11.60
C ASN A 112 -12.35 12.16 11.65
N ARG A 113 -11.71 11.69 10.55
CA ARG A 113 -11.14 10.35 10.43
C ARG A 113 -9.69 10.35 9.94
N TYR A 114 -9.01 11.48 10.08
CA TYR A 114 -7.63 11.64 9.60
C TYR A 114 -6.68 10.65 10.27
N GLY A 115 -6.01 9.85 9.46
CA GLY A 115 -5.10 8.81 9.91
C GLY A 115 -5.74 7.50 10.37
N ASP A 116 -7.07 7.40 10.39
CA ASP A 116 -7.79 6.19 10.77
C ASP A 116 -7.65 5.10 9.72
N LEU A 117 -7.74 3.84 10.16
CA LEU A 117 -7.82 2.70 9.28
C LEU A 117 -9.12 2.75 8.47
N THR A 118 -9.04 2.57 7.14
CA THR A 118 -10.23 2.47 6.31
C THR A 118 -10.86 1.08 6.39
N PRO A 119 -12.15 0.93 6.03
CA PRO A 119 -12.76 -0.40 5.85
C PRO A 119 -11.98 -1.29 4.86
N LEU A 120 -11.38 -0.69 3.83
CA LEU A 120 -10.48 -1.40 2.90
C LEU A 120 -9.25 -1.94 3.64
N GLY A 121 -8.62 -1.12 4.50
CA GLY A 121 -7.45 -1.55 5.29
C GLY A 121 -7.76 -2.74 6.19
N ALA A 122 -8.90 -2.76 6.84
CA ALA A 122 -9.34 -3.91 7.64
C ALA A 122 -9.57 -5.16 6.78
N ARG A 123 -10.18 -5.02 5.59
CA ARG A 123 -10.35 -6.14 4.65
C ARG A 123 -9.01 -6.69 4.14
N GLN A 124 -8.03 -5.83 3.89
CA GLN A 124 -6.67 -6.25 3.48
C GLN A 124 -6.04 -7.17 4.53
N HIS A 125 -6.10 -6.81 5.80
CA HIS A 125 -5.57 -7.63 6.89
C HIS A 125 -6.33 -8.96 7.07
N ARG A 126 -7.65 -8.95 6.99
CA ARG A 126 -8.42 -10.20 6.97
C ARG A 126 -8.05 -11.08 5.77
N GLY A 127 -7.81 -10.50 4.59
CA GLY A 127 -7.35 -11.23 3.41
C GLY A 127 -5.98 -11.86 3.61
N ILE A 128 -5.05 -11.16 4.26
CA ILE A 128 -3.72 -11.67 4.61
C ILE A 128 -3.86 -12.87 5.55
N ALA A 129 -4.58 -12.73 6.66
CA ALA A 129 -4.80 -13.79 7.63
C ALA A 129 -5.43 -15.04 7.00
N ARG A 130 -6.45 -14.84 6.16
CA ARG A 130 -7.08 -15.94 5.42
C ARG A 130 -6.10 -16.68 4.51
N ARG A 131 -5.22 -15.97 3.82
CA ARG A 131 -4.18 -16.60 2.99
C ARG A 131 -3.14 -17.33 3.84
N MET A 132 -2.72 -16.79 4.98
CA MET A 132 -1.83 -17.48 5.91
C MET A 132 -2.45 -18.79 6.39
N TYR A 133 -3.68 -18.74 6.86
CA TYR A 133 -4.40 -19.93 7.31
C TYR A 133 -4.57 -20.98 6.20
N ASN A 134 -4.98 -20.57 5.01
CA ASN A 134 -5.20 -21.48 3.89
C ASN A 134 -3.91 -22.10 3.34
N ASN A 135 -2.82 -21.34 3.34
CA ASN A 135 -1.55 -21.79 2.75
C ASN A 135 -0.68 -22.58 3.74
N PHE A 136 -0.88 -22.39 5.04
CA PHE A 136 -0.08 -23.02 6.10
C PHE A 136 -0.96 -23.58 7.21
N PRO A 137 -1.96 -24.41 6.90
CA PRO A 137 -2.91 -24.91 7.90
C PRO A 137 -2.25 -25.70 9.01
N GLU A 138 -1.09 -26.32 8.75
CA GLU A 138 -0.35 -27.11 9.73
C GLU A 138 0.14 -26.28 10.92
N VAL A 139 0.44 -24.98 10.68
CA VAL A 139 0.91 -24.06 11.74
C VAL A 139 -0.21 -23.71 12.73
N PHE A 140 -1.47 -23.80 12.28
CA PHE A 140 -2.65 -23.42 13.06
C PHE A 140 -3.38 -24.62 13.67
N GLN A 141 -2.83 -25.85 13.56
CA GLN A 141 -3.46 -27.05 14.11
C GLN A 141 -3.11 -27.26 15.58
N GLY A 142 -4.03 -27.91 16.32
CA GLY A 142 -3.84 -28.25 17.73
C GLY A 142 -3.88 -27.03 18.64
N ALA A 143 -2.97 -26.97 19.62
CA ALA A 143 -2.83 -25.85 20.56
C ALA A 143 -1.89 -24.76 19.99
N ALA A 144 -2.25 -24.20 18.84
CA ALA A 144 -1.45 -23.14 18.23
C ALA A 144 -1.50 -21.86 19.09
N GLU A 145 -0.33 -21.28 19.35
CA GLU A 145 -0.19 -20.01 20.05
C GLU A 145 0.07 -18.88 19.05
N VAL A 146 -0.68 -17.78 19.19
CA VAL A 146 -0.52 -16.58 18.37
C VAL A 146 -0.06 -15.42 19.24
N ASP A 147 1.20 -15.01 19.10
CA ASP A 147 1.72 -13.78 19.72
C ASP A 147 1.61 -12.62 18.72
N ALA A 148 0.69 -11.69 18.98
CA ALA A 148 0.44 -10.55 18.11
C ALA A 148 0.82 -9.24 18.80
N ARG A 149 1.64 -8.44 18.14
CA ARG A 149 2.12 -7.14 18.66
C ARG A 149 1.94 -6.03 17.64
N SER A 150 1.61 -4.83 18.11
CA SER A 150 1.56 -3.62 17.28
C SER A 150 2.16 -2.43 18.01
N THR A 151 2.41 -1.35 17.28
CA THR A 151 2.64 -0.05 17.89
C THR A 151 1.35 0.47 18.52
N THR A 152 1.44 1.48 19.39
CA THR A 152 0.29 2.09 20.09
C THR A 152 -0.59 2.97 19.18
N VAL A 153 -0.24 3.12 17.92
CA VAL A 153 -1.03 3.89 16.95
C VAL A 153 -2.31 3.12 16.61
N ILE A 154 -3.48 3.76 16.79
CA ILE A 154 -4.81 3.11 16.68
C ILE A 154 -4.97 2.30 15.38
N ARG A 155 -4.61 2.86 14.22
CA ARG A 155 -4.70 2.12 12.95
C ARG A 155 -3.85 0.85 12.89
N CYS A 156 -2.73 0.82 13.63
CA CYS A 156 -1.89 -0.40 13.72
C CYS A 156 -2.55 -1.44 14.60
N ILE A 157 -3.09 -1.03 15.75
CA ILE A 157 -3.87 -1.90 16.65
C ILE A 157 -5.05 -2.49 15.89
N LEU A 158 -5.84 -1.67 15.19
CA LEU A 158 -7.00 -2.12 14.43
C LEU A 158 -6.63 -3.05 13.27
N SER A 159 -5.47 -2.83 12.62
CA SER A 159 -4.96 -3.72 11.58
C SER A 159 -4.61 -5.10 12.14
N MET A 160 -3.86 -5.13 13.25
CA MET A 160 -3.53 -6.36 13.97
C MET A 160 -4.81 -7.08 14.44
N THR A 161 -5.76 -6.34 15.05
CA THR A 161 -7.03 -6.92 15.49
C THR A 161 -7.81 -7.52 14.32
N ALA A 162 -7.89 -6.82 13.18
CA ALA A 162 -8.59 -7.33 11.99
C ALA A 162 -7.96 -8.62 11.45
N GLU A 163 -6.65 -8.77 11.60
CA GLU A 163 -5.90 -9.98 11.22
C GLU A 163 -6.16 -11.12 12.21
N CYS A 164 -6.00 -10.87 13.51
CA CYS A 164 -6.21 -11.87 14.56
C CYS A 164 -7.65 -12.38 14.62
N LEU A 165 -8.64 -11.52 14.37
CA LEU A 165 -10.05 -11.94 14.33
C LEU A 165 -10.41 -12.83 13.13
N GLN A 166 -9.54 -12.94 12.14
CA GLN A 166 -9.73 -13.77 10.95
C GLN A 166 -9.01 -15.12 11.07
N LEU A 167 -7.97 -15.23 11.92
CA LEU A 167 -7.27 -16.48 12.23
C LEU A 167 -8.11 -17.36 13.14
#